data_2b72d285dc42bc3002011d38a684fd2c
#
_entry.id   2b72d285dc42bc3002011d38a684fd2c
#
_cell.length_a   1.000
_cell.length_b   1.000
_cell.length_c   1.000
_cell.angle_alpha   90.00
_cell.angle_beta   90.00
_cell.angle_gamma   90.00
#
_symmetry.space_group_name_H-M   'P 1'
#
loop_
_entity.id
_entity.type
_entity.pdbx_description
1 polymer ?
#
loop_
_entity_poly.entity_id
_entity_poly.type
_entity_poly.pdbx_seq_one_letter_code
_entity_poly.pdbx_strand_id
1 'polypeptide(L)'
;RDWSSDVCSSDLGHGVLPLIADELYFMDCVPDNIKIKAVAKAKKIVIQNSRLSYLTNEYMSILNDAGITAVLLKGAGTAAYYPVKSLRKSGDIDILIPDKLQFDKAVSVLELHGVVIMGEQHAWHHVEMHNENGVIIELHRALAEQFDDDDVNKKIEQYTEEMSVHNILKNIDGMNIVCPEMAWEALSLAIHMLHHFVRAGFGLKLLCDWVVFWNSEHDESQKNTFYSMISSIGITGFVKAVNIICIKYLGMKKENVFFMIQDEKTEVNTDIFLKDIIEAQEFGSTKDERMVVLRGSRFADYVREFHHQMKLNNPDKKDNKLLWPYLWVKTFAVFVRNNRTVRKTTIRSVLKSAGARSRVAYDMKLFKK
;
A
#
# COMPACT_ATOMS: atom_id res chain seq x y z
N ARG A 1 -6.53 -13.35 30.46
CA ARG A 1 -5.63 -13.33 29.30
C ARG A 1 -4.39 -12.56 29.70
N ASP A 2 -3.25 -13.13 29.46
CA ASP A 2 -1.98 -12.48 29.72
C ASP A 2 -1.77 -11.36 28.72
N TRP A 3 -1.88 -10.12 29.17
CA TRP A 3 -1.56 -8.92 28.39
C TRP A 3 -0.04 -8.77 28.36
N SER A 4 0.62 -9.79 27.82
CA SER A 4 2.07 -9.79 27.71
C SER A 4 2.56 -8.71 26.74
N SER A 5 3.84 -8.41 26.82
CA SER A 5 4.53 -7.48 25.89
C SER A 5 4.24 -7.75 24.41
N ASP A 6 3.77 -8.95 24.07
CA ASP A 6 3.54 -9.40 22.69
C ASP A 6 2.30 -8.76 22.03
N VAL A 7 1.20 -8.53 22.79
CA VAL A 7 0.01 -7.84 22.25
C VAL A 7 0.36 -6.39 21.91
N CYS A 8 1.04 -5.70 22.81
CA CYS A 8 1.44 -4.31 22.61
C CYS A 8 2.46 -4.14 21.47
N SER A 9 3.36 -5.12 21.30
CA SER A 9 4.32 -5.11 20.19
C SER A 9 3.65 -5.39 18.84
N SER A 10 2.63 -6.24 18.82
CA SER A 10 1.83 -6.49 17.61
C SER A 10 1.06 -5.23 17.15
N ASP A 11 0.35 -4.57 18.07
CA ASP A 11 -0.42 -3.35 17.74
C ASP A 11 0.49 -2.19 17.32
N LEU A 12 1.67 -2.07 17.92
CA LEU A 12 2.71 -1.15 17.49
C LEU A 12 3.21 -1.48 16.08
N GLY A 13 3.36 -2.77 15.78
CA GLY A 13 3.78 -3.27 14.47
C GLY A 13 2.76 -3.05 13.36
N HIS A 14 1.46 -2.92 13.69
CA HIS A 14 0.38 -2.66 12.73
C HIS A 14 0.05 -1.17 12.53
N GLY A 15 0.62 -0.27 13.33
CA GLY A 15 0.37 1.16 13.23
C GLY A 15 -1.01 1.62 13.70
N VAL A 16 -1.79 0.76 14.37
CA VAL A 16 -3.18 1.04 14.80
C VAL A 16 -3.31 1.44 16.27
N LEU A 17 -2.27 1.28 17.07
CA LEU A 17 -2.31 1.60 18.50
C LEU A 17 -2.84 3.01 18.83
N PRO A 18 -2.50 4.09 18.09
CA PRO A 18 -3.06 5.41 18.36
C PRO A 18 -4.57 5.47 18.20
N LEU A 19 -5.15 4.68 17.28
CA LEU A 19 -6.59 4.67 17.00
C LEU A 19 -7.42 4.09 18.15
N ILE A 20 -6.83 3.22 18.96
CA ILE A 20 -7.49 2.53 20.08
C ILE A 20 -6.98 3.01 21.45
N ALA A 21 -6.13 4.04 21.48
CA ALA A 21 -5.46 4.46 22.72
C ALA A 21 -6.47 4.92 23.80
N ASP A 22 -7.52 5.63 23.42
CA ASP A 22 -8.56 6.09 24.34
C ASP A 22 -9.35 4.91 24.91
N GLU A 23 -9.76 3.97 24.09
CA GLU A 23 -10.47 2.77 24.55
C GLU A 23 -9.60 1.95 25.52
N LEU A 24 -8.32 1.74 25.17
CA LEU A 24 -7.38 1.04 26.05
C LEU A 24 -7.20 1.77 27.39
N TYR A 25 -7.24 3.10 27.39
CA TYR A 25 -7.08 3.89 28.62
C TYR A 25 -8.21 3.67 29.62
N PHE A 26 -9.46 3.53 29.15
CA PHE A 26 -10.63 3.32 30.00
C PHE A 26 -10.92 1.86 30.34
N MET A 27 -10.20 0.90 29.76
CA MET A 27 -10.37 -0.53 30.08
C MET A 27 -9.64 -0.92 31.38
N ASP A 28 -10.37 -1.38 32.41
CA ASP A 28 -9.79 -1.79 33.69
C ASP A 28 -8.84 -3.00 33.59
N CYS A 29 -9.07 -3.87 32.60
CA CYS A 29 -8.26 -5.07 32.39
C CYS A 29 -6.90 -4.78 31.74
N VAL A 30 -6.63 -3.54 31.29
CA VAL A 30 -5.36 -3.16 30.64
C VAL A 30 -4.39 -2.60 31.67
N PRO A 31 -3.16 -3.15 31.77
CA PRO A 31 -2.14 -2.65 32.70
C PRO A 31 -1.75 -1.18 32.44
N ASP A 32 -1.48 -0.43 33.50
CA ASP A 32 -1.20 1.01 33.40
C ASP A 32 0.02 1.34 32.56
N ASN A 33 1.06 0.51 32.59
CA ASN A 33 2.24 0.67 31.73
C ASN A 33 1.91 0.59 30.24
N ILE A 34 0.88 -0.17 29.85
CA ILE A 34 0.38 -0.28 28.47
C ILE A 34 -0.43 0.97 28.12
N LYS A 35 -1.34 1.40 29.02
CA LYS A 35 -2.11 2.63 28.86
C LYS A 35 -1.20 3.85 28.63
N ILE A 36 -0.19 4.01 29.48
CA ILE A 36 0.79 5.11 29.36
C ILE A 36 1.52 5.08 28.00
N LYS A 37 1.97 3.90 27.57
CA LYS A 37 2.64 3.73 26.27
C LYS A 37 1.71 4.07 25.09
N ALA A 38 0.44 3.64 25.14
CA ALA A 38 -0.54 3.93 24.09
C ALA A 38 -0.78 5.45 23.94
N VAL A 39 -1.04 6.14 25.06
CA VAL A 39 -1.24 7.59 25.09
C VAL A 39 0.03 8.34 24.64
N ALA A 40 1.20 7.93 25.09
CA ALA A 40 2.46 8.56 24.67
C ALA A 40 2.70 8.38 23.15
N LYS A 41 2.35 7.22 22.61
CA LYS A 41 2.45 6.95 21.16
C LYS A 41 1.43 7.79 20.37
N ALA A 42 0.18 7.87 20.83
CA ALA A 42 -0.85 8.69 20.22
C ALA A 42 -0.42 10.17 20.14
N LYS A 43 0.10 10.75 21.24
CA LYS A 43 0.63 12.12 21.26
C LYS A 43 1.74 12.34 20.22
N LYS A 44 2.69 11.40 20.08
CA LYS A 44 3.74 11.48 19.05
C LYS A 44 3.18 11.48 17.65
N ILE A 45 2.17 10.64 17.38
CA ILE A 45 1.54 10.54 16.07
C ILE A 45 0.77 11.83 15.74
N VAL A 46 0.05 12.42 16.71
CA VAL A 46 -0.63 13.71 16.49
C VAL A 46 0.35 14.80 16.06
N ILE A 47 1.50 14.92 16.75
CA ILE A 47 2.53 15.92 16.41
C ILE A 47 3.11 15.63 15.02
N GLN A 48 3.42 14.36 14.72
CA GLN A 48 3.94 13.94 13.41
C GLN A 48 2.94 14.26 12.29
N ASN A 49 1.66 13.95 12.49
CA ASN A 49 0.62 14.19 11.48
C ASN A 49 0.40 15.69 11.23
N SER A 50 0.42 16.53 12.27
CA SER A 50 0.33 17.97 12.09
C SER A 50 1.46 18.52 11.23
N ARG A 51 2.68 18.01 11.44
CA ARG A 51 3.83 18.36 10.64
C ARG A 51 3.70 17.87 9.19
N LEU A 52 3.30 16.61 8.99
CA LEU A 52 3.10 16.02 7.66
C LEU A 52 1.99 16.78 6.89
N SER A 53 0.89 17.15 7.55
CA SER A 53 -0.20 17.91 6.94
C SER A 53 0.29 19.28 6.44
N TYR A 54 1.06 19.99 7.26
CA TYR A 54 1.67 21.28 6.88
C TYR A 54 2.58 21.11 5.65
N LEU A 55 3.52 20.17 5.69
CA LEU A 55 4.47 19.91 4.59
C LEU A 55 3.77 19.41 3.31
N THR A 56 2.71 18.62 3.46
CA THR A 56 1.89 18.20 2.31
C THR A 56 1.33 19.42 1.58
N ASN A 57 0.75 20.37 2.31
CA ASN A 57 0.23 21.58 1.69
C ASN A 57 1.34 22.42 1.04
N GLU A 58 2.49 22.55 1.70
CA GLU A 58 3.64 23.27 1.17
C GLU A 58 4.12 22.69 -0.16
N TYR A 59 4.38 21.37 -0.23
CA TYR A 59 4.86 20.74 -1.46
C TYR A 59 3.80 20.69 -2.56
N MET A 60 2.54 20.49 -2.22
CA MET A 60 1.45 20.58 -3.20
C MET A 60 1.32 21.99 -3.78
N SER A 61 1.49 23.04 -2.98
CA SER A 61 1.50 24.44 -3.46
C SER A 61 2.70 24.71 -4.37
N ILE A 62 3.91 24.28 -3.98
CA ILE A 62 5.14 24.44 -4.78
C ILE A 62 4.97 23.81 -6.17
N LEU A 63 4.42 22.59 -6.24
CA LEU A 63 4.19 21.89 -7.51
C LEU A 63 3.12 22.60 -8.36
N ASN A 64 2.03 23.04 -7.72
CA ASN A 64 0.96 23.78 -8.39
C ASN A 64 1.45 25.11 -8.97
N ASP A 65 2.24 25.88 -8.19
CA ASP A 65 2.80 27.17 -8.62
C ASP A 65 3.78 27.00 -9.80
N ALA A 66 4.43 25.82 -9.90
CA ALA A 66 5.24 25.45 -11.06
C ALA A 66 4.41 24.96 -12.26
N GLY A 67 3.07 24.97 -12.18
CA GLY A 67 2.16 24.49 -13.23
C GLY A 67 2.20 22.97 -13.41
N ILE A 68 2.45 22.21 -12.32
CA ILE A 68 2.50 20.76 -12.33
C ILE A 68 1.22 20.22 -11.69
N THR A 69 0.52 19.33 -12.39
CA THR A 69 -0.63 18.62 -11.84
C THR A 69 -0.13 17.56 -10.86
N ALA A 70 -0.33 17.80 -9.57
CA ALA A 70 0.02 16.88 -8.49
C ALA A 70 -1.24 16.43 -7.76
N VAL A 71 -1.32 15.15 -7.41
CA VAL A 71 -2.47 14.53 -6.74
C VAL A 71 -2.01 13.81 -5.49
N LEU A 72 -2.58 14.14 -4.34
CA LEU A 72 -2.27 13.47 -3.07
C LEU A 72 -2.95 12.11 -3.01
N LEU A 73 -2.17 11.01 -2.98
CA LEU A 73 -2.72 9.65 -3.00
C LEU A 73 -3.24 9.17 -1.64
N LYS A 74 -2.49 9.45 -0.58
CA LYS A 74 -2.73 8.92 0.78
C LYS A 74 -2.46 9.99 1.85
N GLY A 75 -2.04 9.60 3.02
CA GLY A 75 -1.65 10.53 4.08
C GLY A 75 -2.82 11.34 4.62
N ALA A 76 -2.77 12.66 4.48
CA ALA A 76 -3.79 13.57 4.93
C ALA A 76 -5.15 13.35 4.23
N GLY A 77 -5.15 12.98 2.93
CA GLY A 77 -6.35 12.66 2.16
C GLY A 77 -7.15 11.51 2.77
N THR A 78 -6.49 10.40 3.05
CA THR A 78 -7.12 9.23 3.70
C THR A 78 -7.46 9.50 5.17
N ALA A 79 -6.64 10.28 5.89
CA ALA A 79 -6.90 10.63 7.28
C ALA A 79 -8.21 11.41 7.45
N ALA A 80 -8.65 12.14 6.43
CA ALA A 80 -9.90 12.91 6.45
C ALA A 80 -11.16 12.06 6.68
N TYR A 81 -11.10 10.75 6.39
CA TYR A 81 -12.20 9.81 6.64
C TYR A 81 -12.27 9.31 8.10
N TYR A 82 -11.23 9.53 8.90
CA TYR A 82 -11.21 9.08 10.28
C TYR A 82 -11.97 10.05 11.20
N PRO A 83 -12.70 9.55 12.22
CA PRO A 83 -13.34 10.39 13.22
C PRO A 83 -12.37 11.36 13.93
N VAL A 84 -11.14 10.86 14.20
CA VAL A 84 -10.04 11.65 14.74
C VAL A 84 -8.84 11.49 13.80
N LYS A 85 -8.81 12.30 12.74
CA LYS A 85 -7.83 12.21 11.65
C LYS A 85 -6.38 12.26 12.09
N SER A 86 -6.09 13.01 13.16
CA SER A 86 -4.73 13.14 13.72
C SER A 86 -4.18 11.86 14.36
N LEU A 87 -5.03 10.86 14.64
CA LEU A 87 -4.62 9.58 15.21
C LEU A 87 -4.28 8.52 14.14
N ARG A 88 -4.62 8.75 12.87
CA ARG A 88 -4.17 7.86 11.79
C ARG A 88 -2.67 8.02 11.58
N LYS A 89 -1.89 6.96 11.86
CA LYS A 89 -0.44 7.00 11.65
C LYS A 89 -0.11 7.21 10.17
N SER A 90 0.64 8.29 9.87
CA SER A 90 1.26 8.54 8.57
C SER A 90 2.77 8.60 8.73
N GLY A 91 3.53 8.11 7.75
CA GLY A 91 5.01 8.06 7.77
C GLY A 91 5.64 8.96 6.72
N ASP A 92 4.95 9.15 5.63
CA ASP A 92 5.40 9.69 4.36
C ASP A 92 4.34 10.60 3.73
N ILE A 93 4.73 11.31 2.68
CA ILE A 93 3.85 12.13 1.84
C ILE A 93 3.89 11.52 0.44
N ASP A 94 2.76 10.92 0.03
CA ASP A 94 2.61 10.25 -1.27
C ASP A 94 1.97 11.19 -2.29
N ILE A 95 2.75 11.69 -3.24
CA ILE A 95 2.28 12.59 -4.29
C ILE A 95 2.41 11.91 -5.64
N LEU A 96 1.31 11.83 -6.38
CA LEU A 96 1.29 11.33 -7.75
C LEU A 96 1.43 12.48 -8.74
N ILE A 97 2.29 12.31 -9.73
CA ILE A 97 2.35 13.14 -10.93
C ILE A 97 1.79 12.31 -12.09
N PRO A 98 0.49 12.46 -12.43
CA PRO A 98 -0.17 11.61 -13.42
C PRO A 98 0.40 11.77 -14.84
N ASP A 99 0.82 13.00 -15.18
CA ASP A 99 1.48 13.29 -16.47
C ASP A 99 2.97 12.95 -16.38
N LYS A 100 3.36 11.88 -17.06
CA LYS A 100 4.75 11.41 -17.11
C LYS A 100 5.72 12.47 -17.64
N LEU A 101 5.28 13.37 -18.53
CA LEU A 101 6.13 14.44 -19.07
C LEU A 101 6.47 15.50 -18.02
N GLN A 102 5.64 15.61 -16.97
CA GLN A 102 5.87 16.54 -15.86
C GLN A 102 6.71 15.95 -14.73
N PHE A 103 6.92 14.63 -14.69
CA PHE A 103 7.53 13.94 -13.55
C PHE A 103 8.96 14.45 -13.24
N ASP A 104 9.83 14.49 -14.24
CA ASP A 104 11.22 14.93 -14.02
C ASP A 104 11.29 16.42 -13.66
N LYS A 105 10.37 17.24 -14.19
CA LYS A 105 10.20 18.63 -13.77
C LYS A 105 9.78 18.72 -12.30
N ALA A 106 8.86 17.86 -11.86
CA ALA A 106 8.40 17.85 -10.47
C ALA A 106 9.54 17.49 -9.51
N VAL A 107 10.36 16.49 -9.83
CA VAL A 107 11.57 16.15 -9.09
C VAL A 107 12.48 17.38 -8.96
N SER A 108 12.82 18.01 -10.09
CA SER A 108 13.73 19.18 -10.11
C SER A 108 13.17 20.37 -9.33
N VAL A 109 11.86 20.61 -9.38
CA VAL A 109 11.20 21.67 -8.61
C VAL A 109 11.31 21.40 -7.10
N LEU A 110 11.07 20.17 -6.64
CA LEU A 110 11.24 19.83 -5.23
C LEU A 110 12.70 19.93 -4.77
N GLU A 111 13.67 19.52 -5.61
CA GLU A 111 15.11 19.68 -5.30
C GLU A 111 15.49 21.15 -5.12
N LEU A 112 14.99 22.05 -5.94
CA LEU A 112 15.20 23.50 -5.80
C LEU A 112 14.64 24.07 -4.48
N HIS A 113 13.67 23.38 -3.86
CA HIS A 113 13.09 23.73 -2.57
C HIS A 113 13.64 22.90 -1.39
N GLY A 114 14.84 22.33 -1.56
CA GLY A 114 15.58 21.69 -0.48
C GLY A 114 15.17 20.25 -0.16
N VAL A 115 14.42 19.59 -1.07
CA VAL A 115 14.14 18.16 -0.98
C VAL A 115 15.23 17.40 -1.72
N VAL A 116 15.78 16.33 -1.12
CA VAL A 116 16.92 15.59 -1.65
C VAL A 116 16.51 14.16 -2.00
N ILE A 117 16.93 13.69 -3.15
CA ILE A 117 16.66 12.31 -3.59
C ILE A 117 17.42 11.32 -2.70
N MET A 118 16.74 10.26 -2.26
CA MET A 118 17.31 9.19 -1.44
C MET A 118 17.88 8.06 -2.30
N GLY A 119 19.21 7.79 -2.12
CA GLY A 119 19.87 6.62 -2.72
C GLY A 119 20.09 6.67 -4.22
N GLU A 120 20.79 5.64 -4.75
CA GLU A 120 21.09 5.48 -6.17
C GLU A 120 20.08 4.59 -6.92
N GLN A 121 19.24 3.85 -6.19
CA GLN A 121 18.26 2.93 -6.79
C GLN A 121 16.84 3.47 -6.56
N HIS A 122 16.26 3.99 -7.61
CA HIS A 122 14.86 4.40 -7.61
C HIS A 122 13.97 3.19 -7.98
N ALA A 123 12.91 2.98 -7.23
CA ALA A 123 11.85 2.09 -7.68
C ALA A 123 11.26 2.67 -8.98
N TRP A 124 10.93 1.81 -9.95
CA TRP A 124 10.40 2.30 -11.22
C TRP A 124 9.16 3.18 -11.07
N HIS A 125 8.32 2.89 -10.08
CA HIS A 125 7.02 3.56 -9.90
C HIS A 125 7.08 4.84 -9.06
N HIS A 126 8.14 5.09 -8.28
CA HIS A 126 8.32 6.32 -7.50
C HIS A 126 9.78 6.68 -7.30
N VAL A 127 10.01 7.92 -6.90
CA VAL A 127 11.27 8.42 -6.38
C VAL A 127 11.08 8.78 -4.91
N GLU A 128 11.90 8.20 -4.03
CA GLU A 128 11.95 8.56 -2.62
C GLU A 128 12.85 9.79 -2.44
N MET A 129 12.33 10.78 -1.73
CA MET A 129 13.01 12.02 -1.42
C MET A 129 12.86 12.32 0.07
N HIS A 130 13.72 13.14 0.63
CA HIS A 130 13.57 13.64 2.00
C HIS A 130 13.89 15.13 2.08
N ASN A 131 13.24 15.84 3.00
CA ASN A 131 13.63 17.20 3.34
C ASN A 131 14.74 17.21 4.38
N GLU A 132 15.26 18.41 4.71
CA GLU A 132 16.31 18.62 5.73
C GLU A 132 15.99 18.01 7.10
N ASN A 133 14.73 17.85 7.40
CA ASN A 133 14.21 17.30 8.65
C ASN A 133 13.94 15.79 8.59
N GLY A 134 14.33 15.12 7.53
CA GLY A 134 14.16 13.68 7.33
C GLY A 134 12.73 13.22 7.09
N VAL A 135 11.81 14.11 6.68
CA VAL A 135 10.47 13.71 6.25
C VAL A 135 10.56 13.11 4.85
N ILE A 136 10.00 11.92 4.70
CA ILE A 136 10.00 11.18 3.42
C ILE A 136 8.86 11.70 2.55
N ILE A 137 9.18 11.98 1.29
CA ILE A 137 8.27 12.31 0.21
C ILE A 137 8.44 11.24 -0.87
N GLU A 138 7.38 10.49 -1.16
CA GLU A 138 7.33 9.56 -2.27
C GLU A 138 6.64 10.23 -3.46
N LEU A 139 7.43 10.59 -4.47
CA LEU A 139 6.90 11.14 -5.71
C LEU A 139 6.62 10.00 -6.67
N HIS A 140 5.35 9.69 -6.89
CA HIS A 140 4.87 8.57 -7.69
C HIS A 140 4.66 8.97 -9.15
N ARG A 141 5.07 8.09 -10.09
CA ARG A 141 4.70 8.14 -11.50
C ARG A 141 3.71 7.04 -11.88
N ALA A 142 3.47 6.10 -10.98
CA ALA A 142 2.50 5.02 -11.12
C ALA A 142 1.98 4.59 -9.75
N LEU A 143 0.76 4.02 -9.71
CA LEU A 143 0.12 3.56 -8.48
C LEU A 143 0.82 2.37 -7.82
N ALA A 144 1.56 1.57 -8.59
CA ALA A 144 2.32 0.43 -8.10
C ALA A 144 3.45 0.07 -9.06
N GLU A 145 4.37 -0.78 -8.59
CA GLU A 145 5.34 -1.45 -9.45
C GLU A 145 4.65 -2.42 -10.40
N GLN A 146 5.26 -2.70 -11.54
CA GLN A 146 4.69 -3.55 -12.57
C GLN A 146 4.41 -4.97 -12.05
N PHE A 147 3.22 -5.48 -12.36
CA PHE A 147 2.84 -6.87 -12.15
C PHE A 147 3.31 -7.73 -13.34
N ASP A 148 3.34 -9.07 -13.17
CA ASP A 148 3.64 -10.01 -14.25
C ASP A 148 2.45 -10.19 -15.22
N ASP A 149 1.86 -9.07 -15.66
CA ASP A 149 0.79 -9.03 -16.65
C ASP A 149 0.77 -7.67 -17.36
N ASP A 150 1.18 -7.65 -18.63
CA ASP A 150 1.32 -6.42 -19.39
C ASP A 150 -0.03 -5.72 -19.65
N ASP A 151 -1.13 -6.46 -19.80
CA ASP A 151 -2.45 -5.87 -20.00
C ASP A 151 -2.97 -5.21 -18.72
N VAL A 152 -2.72 -5.83 -17.56
CA VAL A 152 -3.02 -5.25 -16.26
C VAL A 152 -2.20 -3.99 -16.04
N ASN A 153 -0.90 -4.03 -16.33
CA ASN A 153 -0.01 -2.88 -16.18
C ASN A 153 -0.46 -1.70 -17.04
N LYS A 154 -0.83 -1.93 -18.31
CA LYS A 154 -1.34 -0.89 -19.20
C LYS A 154 -2.62 -0.24 -18.67
N LYS A 155 -3.54 -1.02 -18.10
CA LYS A 155 -4.77 -0.48 -17.51
C LYS A 155 -4.51 0.34 -16.26
N ILE A 156 -3.64 -0.15 -15.36
CA ILE A 156 -3.25 0.60 -14.16
C ILE A 156 -2.58 1.92 -14.58
N GLU A 157 -1.74 1.88 -15.62
CA GLU A 157 -1.10 3.07 -16.18
C GLU A 157 -2.14 4.06 -16.73
N GLN A 158 -3.10 3.59 -17.53
CA GLN A 158 -4.21 4.40 -18.02
C GLN A 158 -4.98 5.06 -16.87
N TYR A 159 -5.40 4.30 -15.85
CA TYR A 159 -6.11 4.86 -14.69
C TYR A 159 -5.25 5.83 -13.88
N THR A 160 -3.93 5.63 -13.86
CA THR A 160 -3.00 6.58 -13.25
C THR A 160 -3.00 7.92 -14.01
N GLU A 161 -2.92 7.88 -15.33
CA GLU A 161 -2.95 9.06 -16.18
C GLU A 161 -4.29 9.81 -16.12
N GLU A 162 -5.41 9.07 -16.02
CA GLU A 162 -6.76 9.62 -15.88
C GLU A 162 -6.93 10.46 -14.60
N MET A 163 -6.12 10.25 -13.55
CA MET A 163 -6.13 11.09 -12.35
C MET A 163 -5.73 12.55 -12.59
N SER A 164 -5.14 12.86 -13.77
CA SER A 164 -4.90 14.24 -14.19
C SER A 164 -6.19 15.05 -14.37
N VAL A 165 -7.30 14.38 -14.69
CA VAL A 165 -8.63 14.98 -14.91
C VAL A 165 -9.68 14.49 -13.90
N HIS A 166 -9.52 13.28 -13.36
CA HIS A 166 -10.39 12.69 -12.33
C HIS A 166 -9.85 12.97 -10.92
N ASN A 167 -9.86 14.25 -10.57
CA ASN A 167 -9.42 14.74 -9.27
C ASN A 167 -10.34 15.85 -8.75
N ILE A 168 -10.33 16.06 -7.45
CA ILE A 168 -11.15 17.05 -6.76
C ILE A 168 -10.32 17.81 -5.73
N LEU A 169 -10.69 19.05 -5.46
CA LEU A 169 -10.18 19.81 -4.33
C LEU A 169 -10.90 19.38 -3.05
N LYS A 170 -10.18 18.77 -2.12
CA LYS A 170 -10.67 18.47 -0.78
C LYS A 170 -10.18 19.51 0.21
N ASN A 171 -11.06 20.04 1.05
CA ASN A 171 -10.63 20.85 2.17
C ASN A 171 -10.17 19.94 3.33
N ILE A 172 -8.88 19.95 3.60
CA ILE A 172 -8.24 19.17 4.66
C ILE A 172 -7.59 20.16 5.63
N ASP A 173 -8.13 20.29 6.84
CA ASP A 173 -7.64 21.22 7.88
C ASP A 173 -7.54 22.68 7.43
N GLY A 174 -8.48 23.13 6.60
CA GLY A 174 -8.50 24.49 6.04
C GLY A 174 -7.66 24.68 4.78
N MET A 175 -6.97 23.64 4.33
CA MET A 175 -6.13 23.64 3.12
C MET A 175 -6.85 22.93 1.97
N ASN A 176 -6.85 23.53 0.78
CA ASN A 176 -7.43 22.92 -0.42
C ASN A 176 -6.38 22.10 -1.15
N ILE A 177 -6.49 20.79 -1.06
CA ILE A 177 -5.53 19.82 -1.61
C ILE A 177 -6.21 19.02 -2.72
N VAL A 178 -5.51 18.86 -3.85
CA VAL A 178 -5.96 18.01 -4.96
C VAL A 178 -5.82 16.54 -4.56
N CYS A 179 -6.96 15.83 -4.57
CA CYS A 179 -7.06 14.41 -4.29
C CYS A 179 -7.77 13.69 -5.44
N PRO A 180 -7.62 12.38 -5.61
CA PRO A 180 -8.38 11.66 -6.62
C PRO A 180 -9.90 11.76 -6.38
N GLU A 181 -10.70 11.68 -7.45
CA GLU A 181 -12.12 11.37 -7.31
C GLU A 181 -12.32 10.01 -6.65
N MET A 182 -13.50 9.79 -6.07
CA MET A 182 -13.81 8.61 -5.24
C MET A 182 -13.41 7.27 -5.86
N ALA A 183 -13.75 7.04 -7.14
CA ALA A 183 -13.45 5.76 -7.80
C ALA A 183 -11.94 5.52 -7.96
N TRP A 184 -11.18 6.57 -8.29
CA TRP A 184 -9.72 6.54 -8.43
C TRP A 184 -9.02 6.46 -7.07
N GLU A 185 -9.58 7.10 -6.03
CA GLU A 185 -9.08 6.96 -4.65
C GLU A 185 -9.26 5.53 -4.15
N ALA A 186 -10.45 4.94 -4.33
CA ALA A 186 -10.71 3.54 -4.00
C ALA A 186 -9.76 2.59 -4.76
N LEU A 187 -9.52 2.86 -6.06
CA LEU A 187 -8.59 2.09 -6.88
C LEU A 187 -7.16 2.19 -6.35
N SER A 188 -6.71 3.40 -6.01
CA SER A 188 -5.39 3.64 -5.41
C SER A 188 -5.20 2.85 -4.12
N LEU A 189 -6.19 2.88 -3.21
CA LEU A 189 -6.15 2.12 -1.96
C LEU A 189 -6.13 0.60 -2.21
N ALA A 190 -6.95 0.11 -3.16
CA ALA A 190 -7.00 -1.31 -3.50
C ALA A 190 -5.68 -1.80 -4.13
N ILE A 191 -5.11 -1.05 -5.09
CA ILE A 191 -3.83 -1.38 -5.72
C ILE A 191 -2.69 -1.31 -4.71
N HIS A 192 -2.68 -0.33 -3.82
CA HIS A 192 -1.68 -0.22 -2.77
C HIS A 192 -1.70 -1.43 -1.83
N MET A 193 -2.88 -1.86 -1.35
CA MET A 193 -3.01 -3.09 -0.56
C MET A 193 -2.56 -4.32 -1.35
N LEU A 194 -2.95 -4.43 -2.62
CA LEU A 194 -2.56 -5.54 -3.48
C LEU A 194 -1.05 -5.59 -3.70
N HIS A 195 -0.42 -4.43 -3.99
CA HIS A 195 1.03 -4.33 -4.15
C HIS A 195 1.78 -4.83 -2.91
N HIS A 196 1.37 -4.38 -1.73
CA HIS A 196 1.93 -4.88 -0.48
C HIS A 196 1.66 -6.37 -0.27
N PHE A 197 0.43 -6.85 -0.55
CA PHE A 197 0.09 -8.26 -0.43
C PHE A 197 1.00 -9.15 -1.27
N VAL A 198 1.23 -8.79 -2.53
CA VAL A 198 2.07 -9.61 -3.42
C VAL A 198 3.55 -9.52 -3.10
N ARG A 199 4.00 -8.50 -2.39
CA ARG A 199 5.38 -8.29 -2.00
C ARG A 199 5.70 -8.87 -0.62
N ALA A 200 5.41 -8.13 0.42
CA ALA A 200 5.80 -8.42 1.79
C ALA A 200 4.62 -8.72 2.73
N GLY A 201 3.39 -8.46 2.29
CA GLY A 201 2.20 -8.41 3.12
C GLY A 201 1.93 -7.00 3.63
N PHE A 202 0.76 -6.80 4.22
CA PHE A 202 0.34 -5.52 4.79
C PHE A 202 -0.37 -5.73 6.13
N GLY A 203 -0.40 -4.68 6.96
CA GLY A 203 -0.97 -4.74 8.29
C GLY A 203 -2.39 -4.18 8.39
N LEU A 204 -2.94 -4.21 9.61
CA LEU A 204 -4.30 -3.78 9.92
C LEU A 204 -4.58 -2.31 9.55
N LYS A 205 -3.57 -1.43 9.53
CA LYS A 205 -3.72 -0.02 9.18
C LYS A 205 -4.38 0.16 7.80
N LEU A 206 -3.97 -0.61 6.79
CA LEU A 206 -4.55 -0.50 5.45
C LEU A 206 -6.00 -1.01 5.40
N LEU A 207 -6.34 -2.01 6.23
CA LEU A 207 -7.74 -2.41 6.40
C LEU A 207 -8.56 -1.33 7.09
N CYS A 208 -8.01 -0.65 8.12
CA CYS A 208 -8.69 0.46 8.77
C CYS A 208 -8.93 1.62 7.79
N ASP A 209 -7.93 1.98 6.96
CA ASP A 209 -8.08 2.97 5.90
C ASP A 209 -9.23 2.60 4.95
N TRP A 210 -9.30 1.33 4.55
CA TRP A 210 -10.35 0.81 3.69
C TRP A 210 -11.74 0.86 4.33
N VAL A 211 -11.84 0.50 5.62
CA VAL A 211 -13.11 0.52 6.38
C VAL A 211 -13.64 1.94 6.52
N VAL A 212 -12.83 2.90 6.94
CA VAL A 212 -13.31 4.28 7.15
C VAL A 212 -13.67 4.95 5.83
N PHE A 213 -12.93 4.65 4.75
CA PHE A 213 -13.26 5.10 3.41
C PHE A 213 -14.65 4.58 3.01
N TRP A 214 -14.91 3.27 3.04
CA TRP A 214 -16.18 2.70 2.60
C TRP A 214 -17.35 2.93 3.57
N ASN A 215 -17.09 3.26 4.83
CA ASN A 215 -18.14 3.66 5.77
C ASN A 215 -18.57 5.13 5.59
N SER A 216 -17.87 5.90 4.76
CA SER A 216 -18.28 7.23 4.35
C SER A 216 -19.35 7.17 3.24
N GLU A 217 -20.05 8.27 3.03
CA GLU A 217 -21.03 8.38 1.95
C GLU A 217 -20.34 8.55 0.61
N HIS A 218 -20.76 7.77 -0.39
CA HIS A 218 -20.22 7.78 -1.73
C HIS A 218 -21.32 7.72 -2.78
N ASP A 219 -21.10 8.41 -3.88
CA ASP A 219 -22.00 8.39 -5.04
C ASP A 219 -22.03 7.02 -5.73
N GLU A 220 -23.21 6.53 -6.08
CA GLU A 220 -23.41 5.22 -6.70
C GLU A 220 -22.76 5.10 -8.09
N SER A 221 -22.67 6.20 -8.84
CA SER A 221 -22.01 6.19 -10.16
C SER A 221 -20.50 5.96 -10.00
N GLN A 222 -19.89 6.57 -9.01
CA GLN A 222 -18.47 6.40 -8.67
C GLN A 222 -18.19 4.98 -8.15
N LYS A 223 -19.10 4.39 -7.37
CA LYS A 223 -19.00 2.97 -6.93
C LYS A 223 -19.00 2.02 -8.14
N ASN A 224 -19.89 2.25 -9.10
CA ASN A 224 -19.97 1.45 -10.33
C ASN A 224 -18.70 1.61 -11.19
N THR A 225 -18.17 2.82 -11.28
CA THR A 225 -16.91 3.11 -11.96
C THR A 225 -15.77 2.32 -11.32
N PHE A 226 -15.63 2.38 -10.00
CA PHE A 226 -14.62 1.60 -9.27
C PHE A 226 -14.77 0.09 -9.53
N TYR A 227 -16.01 -0.46 -9.48
CA TYR A 227 -16.24 -1.87 -9.74
C TYR A 227 -15.83 -2.28 -11.15
N SER A 228 -16.12 -1.44 -12.14
CA SER A 228 -15.69 -1.65 -13.53
C SER A 228 -14.16 -1.67 -13.63
N MET A 229 -13.47 -0.75 -12.95
CA MET A 229 -12.00 -0.68 -12.93
C MET A 229 -11.40 -1.98 -12.36
N ILE A 230 -11.80 -2.39 -11.15
CA ILE A 230 -11.25 -3.61 -10.51
C ILE A 230 -11.60 -4.89 -11.29
N SER A 231 -12.76 -4.92 -11.95
CA SER A 231 -13.15 -6.03 -12.83
C SER A 231 -12.25 -6.08 -14.05
N SER A 232 -11.97 -4.93 -14.65
CA SER A 232 -11.16 -4.83 -15.86
C SER A 232 -9.71 -5.28 -15.63
N ILE A 233 -9.13 -5.01 -14.45
CA ILE A 233 -7.77 -5.43 -14.07
C ILE A 233 -7.75 -6.80 -13.38
N GLY A 234 -8.92 -7.40 -13.11
CA GLY A 234 -9.04 -8.76 -12.58
C GLY A 234 -8.64 -8.91 -11.10
N ILE A 235 -9.00 -7.93 -10.26
CA ILE A 235 -8.72 -7.94 -8.80
C ILE A 235 -9.99 -8.00 -7.93
N THR A 236 -11.14 -8.26 -8.52
CA THR A 236 -12.42 -8.36 -7.79
C THR A 236 -12.37 -9.38 -6.65
N GLY A 237 -11.72 -10.54 -6.86
CA GLY A 237 -11.58 -11.55 -5.82
C GLY A 237 -10.75 -11.10 -4.62
N PHE A 238 -9.72 -10.29 -4.84
CA PHE A 238 -8.93 -9.68 -3.76
C PHE A 238 -9.78 -8.68 -2.97
N VAL A 239 -10.45 -7.76 -3.66
CA VAL A 239 -11.32 -6.75 -3.03
C VAL A 239 -12.46 -7.42 -2.25
N LYS A 240 -13.06 -8.47 -2.81
CA LYS A 240 -14.09 -9.27 -2.11
C LYS A 240 -13.55 -9.88 -0.82
N ALA A 241 -12.36 -10.49 -0.84
CA ALA A 241 -11.75 -11.09 0.34
C ALA A 241 -11.44 -10.04 1.43
N VAL A 242 -10.91 -8.87 1.04
CA VAL A 242 -10.69 -7.72 1.94
C VAL A 242 -12.01 -7.27 2.56
N ASN A 243 -13.07 -7.09 1.75
CA ASN A 243 -14.38 -6.66 2.23
C ASN A 243 -14.98 -7.64 3.24
N ILE A 244 -14.90 -8.95 2.99
CA ILE A 244 -15.40 -9.96 3.93
C ILE A 244 -14.68 -9.88 5.28
N ILE A 245 -13.36 -9.73 5.29
CA ILE A 245 -12.58 -9.54 6.51
C ILE A 245 -13.02 -8.26 7.24
N CYS A 246 -13.13 -7.15 6.51
CA CYS A 246 -13.50 -5.85 7.09
C CYS A 246 -14.91 -5.85 7.67
N ILE A 247 -15.88 -6.51 7.02
CA ILE A 247 -17.24 -6.69 7.54
C ILE A 247 -17.24 -7.55 8.81
N LYS A 248 -16.51 -8.67 8.77
CA LYS A 248 -16.53 -9.64 9.87
C LYS A 248 -15.83 -9.15 11.13
N TYR A 249 -14.76 -8.36 10.98
CA TYR A 249 -13.84 -8.06 12.09
C TYR A 249 -13.63 -6.58 12.40
N LEU A 250 -13.92 -5.67 11.45
CA LEU A 250 -13.53 -4.26 11.56
C LEU A 250 -14.70 -3.27 11.45
N GLY A 251 -15.94 -3.75 11.48
CA GLY A 251 -17.13 -2.89 11.49
C GLY A 251 -17.43 -2.19 10.17
N MET A 252 -16.96 -2.74 9.04
CA MET A 252 -17.39 -2.23 7.74
C MET A 252 -18.89 -2.56 7.52
N LYS A 253 -19.66 -1.56 7.09
CA LYS A 253 -21.06 -1.72 6.79
C LYS A 253 -21.25 -2.50 5.49
N LYS A 254 -21.93 -3.64 5.58
CA LYS A 254 -22.13 -4.56 4.44
C LYS A 254 -22.86 -3.88 3.28
N GLU A 255 -23.82 -3.02 3.56
CA GLU A 255 -24.61 -2.29 2.57
C GLU A 255 -23.75 -1.41 1.65
N ASN A 256 -22.68 -0.83 2.17
CA ASN A 256 -21.80 0.06 1.42
C ASN A 256 -20.95 -0.66 0.36
N VAL A 257 -20.73 -1.96 0.53
CA VAL A 257 -19.86 -2.79 -0.33
C VAL A 257 -20.58 -4.00 -0.91
N PHE A 258 -21.91 -4.07 -0.76
CA PHE A 258 -22.70 -5.22 -1.16
C PHE A 258 -22.52 -5.57 -2.65
N PHE A 259 -22.46 -4.56 -3.52
CA PHE A 259 -22.24 -4.73 -4.96
C PHE A 259 -20.92 -5.43 -5.33
N MET A 260 -19.94 -5.40 -4.45
CA MET A 260 -18.63 -6.06 -4.65
C MET A 260 -18.57 -7.49 -4.11
N ILE A 261 -19.57 -7.92 -3.32
CA ILE A 261 -19.57 -9.25 -2.68
C ILE A 261 -20.64 -10.19 -3.20
N GLN A 262 -21.57 -9.71 -4.02
CA GLN A 262 -22.66 -10.52 -4.60
C GLN A 262 -22.18 -11.58 -5.60
N ASP A 263 -21.07 -11.34 -6.27
CA ASP A 263 -20.59 -12.21 -7.34
C ASP A 263 -19.90 -13.47 -6.77
N GLU A 264 -20.46 -14.61 -7.09
CA GLU A 264 -20.60 -15.77 -6.25
C GLU A 264 -19.49 -16.81 -6.21
N LYS A 265 -18.41 -16.72 -6.83
CA LYS A 265 -17.58 -17.95 -7.05
C LYS A 265 -16.17 -17.93 -6.50
N THR A 266 -15.82 -16.97 -5.66
CA THR A 266 -14.49 -16.94 -5.06
C THR A 266 -14.59 -17.35 -3.61
N GLU A 267 -14.43 -18.64 -3.32
CA GLU A 267 -14.24 -19.16 -1.96
C GLU A 267 -12.80 -18.91 -1.52
N VAL A 268 -12.51 -17.67 -1.11
CA VAL A 268 -11.22 -17.36 -0.49
C VAL A 268 -11.28 -17.77 0.96
N ASN A 269 -10.28 -18.50 1.44
CA ASN A 269 -10.15 -18.77 2.85
C ASN A 269 -9.71 -17.49 3.59
N THR A 270 -10.71 -16.72 4.02
CA THR A 270 -10.50 -15.42 4.69
C THR A 270 -9.77 -15.54 6.02
N ASP A 271 -9.85 -16.68 6.71
CA ASP A 271 -9.14 -16.89 7.98
C ASP A 271 -7.63 -17.05 7.76
N ILE A 272 -7.23 -17.76 6.69
CA ILE A 272 -5.81 -17.85 6.30
C ILE A 272 -5.31 -16.47 5.84
N PHE A 273 -6.11 -15.73 5.08
CA PHE A 273 -5.75 -14.40 4.62
C PHE A 273 -5.62 -13.41 5.79
N LEU A 274 -6.57 -13.39 6.71
CA LEU A 274 -6.49 -12.57 7.92
C LEU A 274 -5.25 -12.92 8.76
N LYS A 275 -4.95 -14.20 8.91
CA LYS A 275 -3.74 -14.63 9.60
C LYS A 275 -2.48 -14.09 8.91
N ASP A 276 -2.41 -14.14 7.58
CA ASP A 276 -1.30 -13.55 6.82
C ASP A 276 -1.15 -12.05 7.07
N ILE A 277 -2.27 -11.30 7.11
CA ILE A 277 -2.30 -9.86 7.40
C ILE A 277 -1.79 -9.58 8.82
N ILE A 278 -2.26 -10.34 9.82
CA ILE A 278 -1.83 -10.16 11.21
C ILE A 278 -0.34 -10.48 11.38
N GLU A 279 0.17 -11.51 10.71
CA GLU A 279 1.58 -11.87 10.74
C GLU A 279 2.47 -10.90 9.95
N ALA A 280 1.90 -10.12 9.02
CA ALA A 280 2.65 -9.19 8.18
C ALA A 280 3.11 -7.94 8.93
N GLN A 281 2.36 -7.47 9.90
CA GLN A 281 2.54 -6.14 10.49
C GLN A 281 2.43 -5.02 9.44
N GLU A 282 2.87 -3.78 9.76
CA GLU A 282 2.66 -2.62 8.90
C GLU A 282 3.41 -2.69 7.54
N PHE A 283 4.62 -3.25 7.54
CA PHE A 283 5.51 -3.26 6.37
C PHE A 283 5.92 -4.67 5.92
N GLY A 284 5.15 -5.69 6.26
CA GLY A 284 5.65 -7.04 6.20
C GLY A 284 6.59 -7.33 7.39
N SER A 285 6.51 -8.53 7.94
CA SER A 285 7.46 -8.92 9.00
C SER A 285 8.88 -8.81 8.46
N THR A 286 9.77 -8.16 9.22
CA THR A 286 11.22 -8.17 8.95
C THR A 286 11.82 -9.59 8.97
N LYS A 287 11.05 -10.59 9.41
CA LYS A 287 11.32 -12.02 9.21
C LYS A 287 10.88 -12.40 7.80
N ASP A 288 11.74 -12.17 6.89
CA ASP A 288 11.69 -12.18 5.44
C ASP A 288 11.31 -13.51 4.76
N GLU A 289 10.39 -14.26 5.29
CA GLU A 289 9.89 -15.51 4.72
C GLU A 289 8.75 -15.32 3.71
N ARG A 290 8.44 -14.06 3.35
CA ARG A 290 7.25 -13.73 2.57
C ARG A 290 7.59 -13.49 1.11
N MET A 291 7.41 -14.52 0.29
CA MET A 291 7.29 -14.39 -1.17
C MET A 291 5.89 -14.79 -1.60
N VAL A 292 5.27 -14.03 -2.49
CA VAL A 292 4.03 -14.42 -3.16
C VAL A 292 4.33 -14.80 -4.59
N VAL A 293 3.79 -15.94 -5.02
CA VAL A 293 3.75 -16.34 -6.41
C VAL A 293 2.34 -16.12 -6.91
N LEU A 294 2.14 -15.12 -7.75
CA LEU A 294 0.83 -14.58 -8.11
C LEU A 294 -0.08 -15.57 -8.85
N ARG A 295 0.47 -16.47 -9.67
CA ARG A 295 -0.33 -17.28 -10.61
C ARG A 295 -0.53 -18.72 -10.20
N GLY A 296 0.05 -19.15 -9.09
CA GLY A 296 -0.10 -20.52 -8.60
C GLY A 296 1.11 -21.03 -7.83
N SER A 297 1.10 -22.32 -7.51
CA SER A 297 2.15 -22.99 -6.72
C SER A 297 2.99 -23.99 -7.54
N ARG A 298 2.84 -24.01 -8.87
CA ARG A 298 3.61 -24.89 -9.76
C ARG A 298 5.02 -24.35 -9.96
N PHE A 299 5.98 -25.21 -10.21
CA PHE A 299 7.38 -24.80 -10.47
C PHE A 299 7.49 -23.73 -11.58
N ALA A 300 6.69 -23.85 -12.64
CA ALA A 300 6.65 -22.87 -13.73
C ALA A 300 6.23 -21.46 -13.25
N ASP A 301 5.38 -21.37 -12.24
CA ASP A 301 4.90 -20.09 -11.68
C ASP A 301 6.05 -19.40 -10.93
N TYR A 302 6.86 -20.16 -10.18
CA TYR A 302 8.06 -19.64 -9.51
C TYR A 302 9.12 -19.17 -10.52
N VAL A 303 9.32 -19.92 -11.62
CA VAL A 303 10.27 -19.53 -12.68
C VAL A 303 9.81 -18.24 -13.35
N ARG A 304 8.50 -18.09 -13.61
CA ARG A 304 7.93 -16.87 -14.20
C ARG A 304 8.11 -15.67 -13.29
N GLU A 305 7.77 -15.81 -12.01
CA GLU A 305 7.95 -14.74 -11.02
C GLU A 305 9.41 -14.35 -10.88
N PHE A 306 10.32 -15.34 -10.82
CA PHE A 306 11.75 -15.05 -10.77
C PHE A 306 12.25 -14.32 -12.02
N HIS A 307 11.72 -14.67 -13.20
CA HIS A 307 12.03 -13.94 -14.44
C HIS A 307 11.48 -12.51 -14.42
N HIS A 308 10.28 -12.31 -13.89
CA HIS A 308 9.71 -11.00 -13.69
C HIS A 308 10.58 -10.14 -12.76
N GLN A 309 10.98 -10.67 -11.60
CA GLN A 309 11.89 -10.00 -10.66
C GLN A 309 13.26 -9.68 -11.29
N MET A 310 13.78 -10.56 -12.15
CA MET A 310 15.02 -10.28 -12.89
C MET A 310 14.87 -9.05 -13.79
N LYS A 311 13.72 -8.90 -14.47
CA LYS A 311 13.44 -7.74 -15.32
C LYS A 311 13.28 -6.45 -14.49
N LEU A 312 12.57 -6.50 -13.37
CA LEU A 312 12.39 -5.38 -12.47
C LEU A 312 13.72 -4.87 -11.90
N ASN A 313 14.59 -5.79 -11.51
CA ASN A 313 15.91 -5.48 -10.96
C ASN A 313 16.94 -4.99 -12.00
N ASN A 314 16.62 -5.06 -13.29
CA ASN A 314 17.52 -4.67 -14.37
C ASN A 314 16.74 -3.95 -15.51
N PRO A 315 16.10 -2.81 -15.22
CA PRO A 315 15.20 -2.13 -16.16
C PRO A 315 15.89 -1.75 -17.47
N ASP A 316 17.14 -1.29 -17.44
CA ASP A 316 17.89 -0.85 -18.61
C ASP A 316 18.35 -2.02 -19.52
N LYS A 317 18.36 -3.25 -19.00
CA LYS A 317 18.90 -4.43 -19.69
C LYS A 317 17.84 -5.51 -19.94
N LYS A 318 16.60 -5.31 -19.46
CA LYS A 318 15.52 -6.31 -19.49
C LYS A 318 15.16 -6.79 -20.90
N ASP A 319 15.30 -5.92 -21.90
CA ASP A 319 14.91 -6.19 -23.29
C ASP A 319 16.00 -6.92 -24.10
N ASN A 320 17.25 -6.95 -23.60
CA ASN A 320 18.34 -7.69 -24.24
C ASN A 320 18.34 -9.16 -23.82
N LYS A 321 17.67 -10.01 -24.62
CA LYS A 321 17.52 -11.44 -24.34
C LYS A 321 18.85 -12.21 -24.25
N LEU A 322 19.91 -11.73 -24.89
CA LEU A 322 21.24 -12.36 -24.82
C LEU A 322 21.86 -12.24 -23.42
N LEU A 323 21.48 -11.22 -22.68
CA LEU A 323 21.96 -11.01 -21.30
C LEU A 323 21.15 -11.78 -20.25
N TRP A 324 19.99 -12.34 -20.58
CA TRP A 324 19.12 -13.00 -19.61
C TRP A 324 19.80 -14.09 -18.78
N PRO A 325 20.62 -15.02 -19.36
CA PRO A 325 21.30 -16.02 -18.55
C PRO A 325 22.19 -15.39 -17.46
N TYR A 326 22.94 -14.35 -17.80
CA TYR A 326 23.76 -13.61 -16.85
C TYR A 326 22.90 -12.88 -15.79
N LEU A 327 21.84 -12.21 -16.21
CA LEU A 327 20.94 -11.49 -15.31
C LEU A 327 20.21 -12.44 -14.36
N TRP A 328 19.85 -13.64 -14.81
CA TRP A 328 19.29 -14.70 -13.97
C TRP A 328 20.26 -15.11 -12.87
N VAL A 329 21.51 -15.41 -13.22
CA VAL A 329 22.56 -15.79 -12.25
C VAL A 329 22.80 -14.64 -11.26
N LYS A 330 22.92 -13.40 -11.75
CA LYS A 330 23.08 -12.22 -10.91
C LYS A 330 21.94 -12.06 -9.92
N THR A 331 20.69 -12.12 -10.40
CA THR A 331 19.48 -11.99 -9.56
C THR A 331 19.42 -13.10 -8.52
N PHE A 332 19.74 -14.33 -8.90
CA PHE A 332 19.79 -15.47 -7.96
C PHE A 332 20.89 -15.28 -6.90
N ALA A 333 22.06 -14.84 -7.29
CA ALA A 333 23.15 -14.57 -6.35
C ALA A 333 22.78 -13.47 -5.33
N VAL A 334 22.13 -12.38 -5.79
CA VAL A 334 21.61 -11.32 -4.93
C VAL A 334 20.53 -11.86 -3.99
N PHE A 335 19.59 -12.65 -4.51
CA PHE A 335 18.54 -13.30 -3.71
C PHE A 335 19.14 -14.18 -2.60
N VAL A 336 20.08 -15.05 -2.94
CA VAL A 336 20.75 -15.93 -1.96
C VAL A 336 21.53 -15.12 -0.92
N ARG A 337 22.29 -14.11 -1.37
CA ARG A 337 23.03 -13.22 -0.47
C ARG A 337 22.09 -12.53 0.50
N ASN A 338 21.03 -11.88 0.00
CA ASN A 338 20.08 -11.15 0.84
C ASN A 338 19.38 -12.10 1.84
N ASN A 339 18.99 -13.31 1.43
CA ASN A 339 18.40 -14.28 2.36
C ASN A 339 19.37 -14.72 3.45
N ARG A 340 20.67 -14.84 3.17
CA ARG A 340 21.68 -15.24 4.17
C ARG A 340 22.12 -14.08 5.08
N THR A 341 22.37 -12.91 4.53
CA THR A 341 23.00 -11.79 5.26
C THR A 341 21.99 -10.85 5.90
N VAL A 342 20.93 -10.50 5.18
CA VAL A 342 19.91 -9.55 5.64
C VAL A 342 18.80 -10.28 6.37
N ARG A 343 18.28 -11.33 5.76
CA ARG A 343 17.07 -12.04 6.20
C ARG A 343 17.33 -13.15 7.21
N LYS A 344 18.53 -13.71 7.24
CA LYS A 344 18.93 -14.83 8.12
C LYS A 344 17.98 -16.05 8.03
N THR A 345 17.38 -16.28 6.84
CA THR A 345 16.40 -17.33 6.57
C THR A 345 16.92 -18.36 5.57
N THR A 346 16.29 -19.55 5.52
CA THR A 346 16.63 -20.60 4.57
C THR A 346 15.69 -20.54 3.35
N ILE A 347 16.21 -20.83 2.16
CA ILE A 347 15.41 -20.90 0.93
C ILE A 347 14.21 -21.85 1.10
N ARG A 348 14.40 -22.96 1.85
CA ARG A 348 13.33 -23.95 2.11
C ARG A 348 12.18 -23.33 2.95
N SER A 349 12.48 -22.51 3.94
CA SER A 349 11.50 -21.81 4.77
C SER A 349 10.71 -20.80 3.92
N VAL A 350 11.42 -20.00 3.11
CA VAL A 350 10.82 -19.06 2.15
C VAL A 350 9.85 -19.73 1.19
N LEU A 351 10.25 -20.86 0.60
CA LEU A 351 9.39 -21.62 -0.33
C LEU A 351 8.16 -22.23 0.36
N LYS A 352 8.31 -22.66 1.63
CA LYS A 352 7.18 -23.22 2.40
C LYS A 352 6.13 -22.16 2.74
N SER A 353 6.54 -20.98 3.17
CA SER A 353 5.60 -19.88 3.48
C SER A 353 4.97 -19.30 2.21
N ALA A 354 5.74 -19.21 1.12
CA ALA A 354 5.22 -18.81 -0.19
C ALA A 354 4.06 -19.69 -0.67
N GLY A 355 4.10 -21.00 -0.37
CA GLY A 355 3.05 -21.94 -0.80
C GLY A 355 1.67 -21.63 -0.20
N ALA A 356 1.57 -21.23 1.06
CA ALA A 356 0.30 -20.87 1.69
C ALA A 356 -0.28 -19.58 1.10
N ARG A 357 0.56 -18.55 0.94
CA ARG A 357 0.15 -17.26 0.37
C ARG A 357 -0.23 -17.37 -1.12
N SER A 358 0.54 -18.16 -1.89
CA SER A 358 0.23 -18.42 -3.28
C SER A 358 -1.11 -19.14 -3.47
N ARG A 359 -1.52 -19.99 -2.51
CA ARG A 359 -2.85 -20.60 -2.53
C ARG A 359 -3.94 -19.53 -2.33
N VAL A 360 -3.79 -18.64 -1.35
CA VAL A 360 -4.71 -17.52 -1.13
C VAL A 360 -4.82 -16.63 -2.37
N ALA A 361 -3.69 -16.27 -2.98
CA ALA A 361 -3.66 -15.49 -4.23
C ALA A 361 -4.32 -16.23 -5.41
N TYR A 362 -4.13 -17.56 -5.49
CA TYR A 362 -4.76 -18.40 -6.51
C TYR A 362 -6.28 -18.46 -6.33
N ASP A 363 -6.77 -18.61 -5.09
CA ASP A 363 -8.19 -18.66 -4.76
C ASP A 363 -8.88 -17.32 -5.05
N MET A 364 -8.17 -16.19 -4.93
CA MET A 364 -8.62 -14.85 -5.34
C MET A 364 -8.69 -14.67 -6.86
N LYS A 365 -8.21 -15.62 -7.65
CA LYS A 365 -8.17 -15.56 -9.13
C LYS A 365 -7.53 -14.27 -9.66
N LEU A 366 -6.47 -13.78 -9.04
CA LEU A 366 -5.82 -12.53 -9.40
C LEU A 366 -5.47 -12.50 -10.89
N PHE A 367 -5.80 -11.36 -11.53
CA PHE A 367 -5.57 -11.08 -12.95
C PHE A 367 -6.20 -12.08 -13.93
N LYS A 368 -7.19 -12.86 -13.48
CA LYS A 368 -8.01 -13.70 -14.35
C LYS A 368 -9.26 -12.92 -14.74
N LYS A 369 -9.54 -12.93 -16.04
CA LYS A 369 -10.78 -12.38 -16.62
C LYS A 369 -11.89 -13.43 -16.63
#